data_742f10ee7c8fb5b63aedfc91ca50e7cb
#
_entry.id   742f10ee7c8fb5b63aedfc91ca50e7cb
#
_cell.length_a   1.000
_cell.length_b   1.000
_cell.length_c   1.000
_cell.angle_alpha   90.00
_cell.angle_beta   90.00
_cell.angle_gamma   90.00
#
_symmetry.space_group_name_H-M   'P 1'
#
loop_
_entity.id
_entity.type
_entity.pdbx_description
1 polymer ?
#
loop_
_entity_poly.entity_id
_entity_poly.type
_entity_poly.pdbx_seq_one_letter_code
_entity_poly.pdbx_strand_id
1 'polypeptide(L)'
;MKSQISLAFKKCRNENRPALLTYTVAGDNTKKKSLEILKSISEYADILELGFAHNAPTADGPQIQDSSYRALKNGIKLKDVFQIVKNYKKIKNAKPCILMGYYQMVYRYGERNFIRKCKQVGVDGLIIVDLPFPENKEFSRLCLSLIHISEPTRLAT
;
A
#
# COMPACT_ATOMS: atom_id res chain seq x y z
N MET A 1 20.29 5.11 0.40
CA MET A 1 19.33 6.20 0.72
C MET A 1 18.38 5.69 1.80
N LYS A 2 18.04 6.49 2.81
CA LYS A 2 17.03 6.10 3.82
C LYS A 2 15.65 6.10 3.15
N SER A 3 14.80 5.08 3.43
CA SER A 3 13.45 5.02 2.89
C SER A 3 12.57 6.16 3.44
N GLN A 4 11.58 6.60 2.68
CA GLN A 4 10.62 7.63 3.12
C GLN A 4 9.86 7.19 4.38
N ILE A 5 9.55 5.89 4.49
CA ILE A 5 8.93 5.27 5.68
C ILE A 5 9.85 5.45 6.90
N SER A 6 11.15 5.13 6.78
CA SER A 6 12.12 5.32 7.87
C SER A 6 12.25 6.78 8.29
N LEU A 7 12.16 7.71 7.34
CA LEU A 7 12.17 9.15 7.64
C LEU A 7 10.92 9.59 8.39
N ALA A 8 9.73 9.07 8.02
CA ALA A 8 8.48 9.35 8.73
C ALA A 8 8.54 8.86 10.18
N PHE A 9 8.95 7.61 10.42
CA PHE A 9 9.12 7.10 11.79
C PHE A 9 10.17 7.88 12.59
N LYS A 10 11.29 8.26 11.97
CA LYS A 10 12.30 9.09 12.65
C LYS A 10 11.73 10.44 13.07
N LYS A 11 10.94 11.08 12.20
CA LYS A 11 10.26 12.34 12.53
C LYS A 11 9.37 12.19 13.74
N CYS A 12 8.46 11.19 13.74
CA CYS A 12 7.56 10.93 14.87
C CYS A 12 8.33 10.67 16.19
N ARG A 13 9.43 9.90 16.12
CA ARG A 13 10.30 9.66 17.27
C ARG A 13 10.93 10.96 17.81
N ASN A 14 11.41 11.83 16.92
CA ASN A 14 11.98 13.12 17.33
C ASN A 14 10.91 14.06 17.95
N GLU A 15 9.65 13.89 17.54
CA GLU A 15 8.50 14.61 18.09
C GLU A 15 7.91 13.93 19.35
N ASN A 16 8.53 12.84 19.83
CA ASN A 16 8.10 12.04 20.99
C ASN A 16 6.62 11.60 20.90
N ARG A 17 6.18 11.18 19.73
CA ARG A 17 4.82 10.70 19.49
C ARG A 17 4.80 9.43 18.62
N PRO A 18 3.73 8.62 18.70
CA PRO A 18 3.52 7.50 17.78
C PRO A 18 3.28 8.00 16.34
N ALA A 19 3.60 7.15 15.38
CA ALA A 19 3.24 7.39 13.99
C ALA A 19 1.79 6.97 13.73
N LEU A 20 1.03 7.81 13.03
CA LEU A 20 -0.31 7.50 12.58
C LEU A 20 -0.26 6.90 11.17
N LEU A 21 -0.66 5.64 11.05
CA LEU A 21 -0.87 4.94 9.79
C LEU A 21 -2.38 4.86 9.53
N THR A 22 -2.80 5.14 8.31
CA THR A 22 -4.22 5.09 7.93
C THR A 22 -4.40 4.18 6.74
N TYR A 23 -5.41 3.32 6.78
CA TYR A 23 -5.76 2.38 5.72
C TYR A 23 -7.04 2.80 5.00
N THR A 24 -7.05 2.71 3.67
CA THR A 24 -8.25 2.88 2.83
C THR A 24 -8.19 1.94 1.63
N VAL A 25 -9.35 1.47 1.16
CA VAL A 25 -9.43 0.63 -0.05
C VAL A 25 -9.60 1.52 -1.28
N ALA A 26 -8.74 1.33 -2.28
CA ALA A 26 -8.82 2.05 -3.54
C ALA A 26 -10.12 1.71 -4.28
N GLY A 27 -10.88 2.73 -4.66
CA GLY A 27 -12.11 2.56 -5.45
C GLY A 27 -13.36 2.23 -4.64
N ASP A 28 -13.30 2.23 -3.31
CA ASP A 28 -14.47 1.96 -2.46
C ASP A 28 -15.69 2.84 -2.83
N ASN A 29 -15.49 4.06 -3.23
CA ASN A 29 -16.54 4.92 -3.78
C ASN A 29 -16.30 5.15 -5.28
N THR A 30 -15.32 5.98 -5.61
CA THR A 30 -14.84 6.20 -6.97
C THR A 30 -13.33 6.37 -6.99
N LYS A 31 -12.69 6.20 -8.17
CA LYS A 31 -11.26 6.45 -8.34
C LYS A 31 -10.87 7.88 -7.97
N LYS A 32 -11.73 8.87 -8.33
CA LYS A 32 -11.53 10.28 -7.99
C LYS A 32 -11.63 10.48 -6.49
N LYS A 33 -12.66 9.92 -5.86
CA LYS A 33 -12.88 10.03 -4.41
C LYS A 33 -11.74 9.41 -3.61
N SER A 34 -11.19 8.28 -4.04
CA SER A 34 -10.01 7.68 -3.41
C SER A 34 -8.82 8.63 -3.38
N LEU A 35 -8.56 9.37 -4.46
CA LEU A 35 -7.49 10.36 -4.47
C LEU A 35 -7.78 11.55 -3.53
N GLU A 36 -9.02 12.01 -3.48
CA GLU A 36 -9.46 13.08 -2.56
C GLU A 36 -9.28 12.64 -1.10
N ILE A 37 -9.69 11.41 -0.77
CA ILE A 37 -9.51 10.82 0.56
C ILE A 37 -8.02 10.79 0.93
N LEU A 38 -7.15 10.23 0.07
CA LEU A 38 -5.72 10.19 0.33
C LEU A 38 -5.13 11.59 0.58
N LYS A 39 -5.59 12.61 -0.16
CA LYS A 39 -5.15 13.99 0.05
C LYS A 39 -5.57 14.49 1.43
N SER A 40 -6.84 14.34 1.79
CA SER A 40 -7.37 14.83 3.06
C SER A 40 -6.74 14.15 4.26
N ILE A 41 -6.64 12.82 4.26
CA ILE A 41 -6.05 12.10 5.39
C ILE A 41 -4.53 12.29 5.49
N SER A 42 -3.83 12.62 4.39
CA SER A 42 -2.39 12.88 4.40
C SER A 42 -1.98 14.11 5.21
N GLU A 43 -2.92 14.99 5.52
CA GLU A 43 -2.68 16.14 6.40
C GLU A 43 -2.42 15.69 7.84
N TYR A 44 -3.02 14.59 8.26
CA TYR A 44 -2.98 14.07 9.62
C TYR A 44 -2.11 12.82 9.77
N ALA A 45 -2.09 11.95 8.77
CA ALA A 45 -1.32 10.71 8.79
C ALA A 45 0.17 10.94 8.51
N ASP A 46 1.00 10.06 9.06
CA ASP A 46 2.43 9.99 8.78
C ASP A 46 2.73 9.07 7.61
N ILE A 47 1.97 7.99 7.47
CA ILE A 47 2.07 6.98 6.41
C ILE A 47 0.66 6.62 5.97
N LEU A 48 0.45 6.46 4.66
CA LEU A 48 -0.81 6.01 4.08
C LEU A 48 -0.69 4.57 3.62
N GLU A 49 -1.69 3.76 3.94
CA GLU A 49 -1.85 2.41 3.40
C GLU A 49 -3.05 2.40 2.44
N LEU A 50 -2.79 2.06 1.19
CA LEU A 50 -3.81 1.96 0.16
C LEU A 50 -4.01 0.50 -0.23
N GLY A 51 -5.17 -0.05 0.10
CA GLY A 51 -5.57 -1.40 -0.25
C GLY A 51 -5.93 -1.53 -1.72
N PHE A 52 -5.46 -2.60 -2.39
CA PHE A 52 -6.02 -3.04 -3.67
C PHE A 52 -7.01 -4.17 -3.42
N ALA A 53 -8.27 -3.93 -3.84
CA ALA A 53 -9.39 -4.79 -3.55
C ALA A 53 -9.20 -6.24 -4.06
N HIS A 54 -9.62 -7.21 -3.27
CA HIS A 54 -9.62 -8.63 -3.58
C HIS A 54 -11.03 -9.21 -3.38
N ASN A 55 -11.41 -10.23 -4.16
CA ASN A 55 -12.74 -10.84 -4.12
C ASN A 55 -12.94 -11.83 -2.95
N ALA A 56 -11.85 -12.27 -2.32
CA ALA A 56 -11.87 -13.17 -1.16
C ALA A 56 -10.90 -12.68 -0.09
N PRO A 57 -11.16 -11.53 0.57
CA PRO A 57 -10.25 -10.92 1.53
C PRO A 57 -10.41 -11.58 2.92
N THR A 58 -10.04 -12.87 3.03
CA THR A 58 -10.30 -13.73 4.18
C THR A 58 -9.58 -13.33 5.46
N ALA A 59 -8.48 -12.59 5.34
CA ALA A 59 -7.74 -12.07 6.51
C ALA A 59 -8.24 -10.71 7.00
N ASP A 60 -9.20 -10.11 6.29
CA ASP A 60 -9.74 -8.79 6.62
C ASP A 60 -11.03 -8.90 7.43
N GLY A 61 -11.29 -7.92 8.28
CA GLY A 61 -12.57 -7.79 8.97
C GLY A 61 -13.70 -7.31 8.04
N PRO A 62 -14.97 -7.40 8.48
CA PRO A 62 -16.14 -7.17 7.64
C PRO A 62 -16.15 -5.78 6.99
N GLN A 63 -15.67 -4.76 7.67
CA GLN A 63 -15.62 -3.38 7.14
C GLN A 63 -14.72 -3.29 5.90
N ILE A 64 -13.57 -3.96 5.92
CA ILE A 64 -12.61 -3.97 4.81
C ILE A 64 -13.13 -4.88 3.69
N GLN A 65 -13.77 -6.01 4.03
CA GLN A 65 -14.43 -6.89 3.06
C GLN A 65 -15.51 -6.14 2.27
N ASP A 66 -16.39 -5.40 2.95
CA ASP A 66 -17.45 -4.60 2.35
C ASP A 66 -16.86 -3.49 1.45
N SER A 67 -15.81 -2.83 1.91
CA SER A 67 -15.10 -1.80 1.15
C SER A 67 -14.49 -2.37 -0.14
N SER A 68 -13.84 -3.55 -0.04
CA SER A 68 -13.30 -4.28 -1.21
C SER A 68 -14.40 -4.68 -2.18
N TYR A 69 -15.54 -5.18 -1.68
CA TYR A 69 -16.68 -5.55 -2.50
C TYR A 69 -17.23 -4.34 -3.26
N ARG A 70 -17.44 -3.20 -2.59
CA ARG A 70 -17.91 -1.97 -3.25
C ARG A 70 -16.91 -1.50 -4.32
N ALA A 71 -15.61 -1.55 -4.02
CA ALA A 71 -14.56 -1.18 -4.96
C ALA A 71 -14.59 -2.05 -6.22
N LEU A 72 -14.71 -3.38 -6.07
CA LEU A 72 -14.81 -4.31 -7.19
C LEU A 72 -16.09 -4.10 -8.00
N LYS A 73 -17.22 -3.88 -7.34
CA LYS A 73 -18.49 -3.55 -7.99
C LYS A 73 -18.40 -2.26 -8.81
N ASN A 74 -17.62 -1.29 -8.34
CA ASN A 74 -17.30 -0.05 -9.06
C ASN A 74 -16.26 -0.23 -10.18
N GLY A 75 -15.81 -1.45 -10.44
CA GLY A 75 -14.91 -1.80 -11.54
C GLY A 75 -13.45 -1.35 -11.33
N ILE A 76 -13.00 -1.23 -10.07
CA ILE A 76 -11.59 -0.93 -9.79
C ILE A 76 -10.69 -2.04 -10.34
N LYS A 77 -9.58 -1.65 -10.94
CA LYS A 77 -8.54 -2.56 -11.42
C LYS A 77 -7.19 -2.14 -10.85
N LEU A 78 -6.24 -3.05 -10.77
CA LEU A 78 -4.91 -2.76 -10.24
C LEU A 78 -4.21 -1.60 -10.96
N LYS A 79 -4.43 -1.45 -12.28
CA LYS A 79 -3.95 -0.29 -13.05
C LYS A 79 -4.48 1.05 -12.53
N ASP A 80 -5.69 1.05 -12.01
CA ASP A 80 -6.31 2.27 -11.46
C ASP A 80 -5.71 2.61 -10.11
N VAL A 81 -5.41 1.60 -9.29
CA VAL A 81 -4.69 1.76 -8.02
C VAL A 81 -3.33 2.43 -8.26
N PHE A 82 -2.55 1.93 -9.22
CA PHE A 82 -1.30 2.57 -9.62
C PHE A 82 -1.47 4.02 -10.09
N GLN A 83 -2.56 4.31 -10.81
CA GLN A 83 -2.83 5.67 -11.26
C GLN A 83 -3.19 6.60 -10.10
N ILE A 84 -3.94 6.10 -9.10
CA ILE A 84 -4.26 6.85 -7.87
C ILE A 84 -2.96 7.19 -7.13
N VAL A 85 -2.07 6.21 -6.90
CA VAL A 85 -0.77 6.45 -6.26
C VAL A 85 0.07 7.45 -7.05
N LYS A 86 0.19 7.26 -8.37
CA LYS A 86 0.94 8.17 -9.25
C LYS A 86 0.45 9.62 -9.13
N ASN A 87 -0.86 9.81 -9.09
CA ASN A 87 -1.46 11.16 -8.96
C ASN A 87 -1.26 11.73 -7.55
N TYR A 88 -1.39 10.89 -6.52
CA TYR A 88 -1.10 11.29 -5.16
C TYR A 88 0.37 11.73 -4.98
N LYS A 89 1.32 10.97 -5.51
CA LYS A 89 2.75 11.26 -5.40
C LYS A 89 3.22 12.53 -6.14
N LYS A 90 2.37 13.11 -6.98
CA LYS A 90 2.64 14.44 -7.59
C LYS A 90 2.37 15.61 -6.65
N ILE A 91 1.72 15.36 -5.53
CA ILE A 91 1.39 16.41 -4.55
C ILE A 91 2.67 16.80 -3.81
N LYS A 92 2.87 18.10 -3.61
CA LYS A 92 3.98 18.61 -2.80
C LYS A 92 3.89 18.03 -1.38
N ASN A 93 5.01 17.49 -0.88
CA ASN A 93 5.09 16.86 0.44
C ASN A 93 4.18 15.63 0.62
N ALA A 94 3.89 14.88 -0.45
CA ALA A 94 3.16 13.63 -0.36
C ALA A 94 3.80 12.69 0.67
N LYS A 95 2.99 12.18 1.58
CA LYS A 95 3.44 11.21 2.60
C LYS A 95 3.85 9.88 1.97
N PRO A 96 4.63 9.04 2.67
CA PRO A 96 4.86 7.67 2.25
C PRO A 96 3.54 6.95 2.01
N CYS A 97 3.47 6.19 0.91
CA CYS A 97 2.29 5.42 0.53
C CYS A 97 2.67 3.96 0.34
N ILE A 98 2.07 3.10 1.14
CA ILE A 98 2.22 1.64 1.10
C ILE A 98 1.04 1.06 0.33
N LEU A 99 1.26 0.08 -0.54
CA LEU A 99 0.19 -0.74 -1.10
C LEU A 99 0.01 -2.00 -0.26
N MET A 100 -1.24 -2.31 0.07
CA MET A 100 -1.60 -3.51 0.83
C MET A 100 -2.59 -4.36 0.05
N GLY A 101 -2.42 -5.69 0.08
CA GLY A 101 -3.36 -6.63 -0.52
C GLY A 101 -2.86 -8.06 -0.57
N TYR A 102 -3.48 -8.86 -1.43
CA TYR A 102 -3.28 -10.30 -1.49
C TYR A 102 -2.34 -10.69 -2.62
N TYR A 103 -1.52 -11.71 -2.37
CA TYR A 103 -0.47 -12.17 -3.28
C TYR A 103 -1.00 -12.63 -4.64
N GLN A 104 -2.18 -13.23 -4.68
CA GLN A 104 -2.80 -13.66 -5.94
C GLN A 104 -2.85 -12.54 -6.99
N MET A 105 -3.15 -11.30 -6.57
CA MET A 105 -3.20 -10.15 -7.47
C MET A 105 -1.81 -9.78 -8.02
N VAL A 106 -0.79 -9.91 -7.16
CA VAL A 106 0.62 -9.68 -7.52
C VAL A 106 1.10 -10.76 -8.50
N TYR A 107 0.82 -12.03 -8.18
CA TYR A 107 1.17 -13.18 -9.00
C TYR A 107 0.57 -13.08 -10.41
N ARG A 108 -0.73 -12.79 -10.52
CA ARG A 108 -1.43 -12.62 -11.81
C ARG A 108 -0.90 -11.45 -12.64
N TYR A 109 -0.43 -10.39 -11.99
CA TYR A 109 0.19 -9.24 -12.67
C TYR A 109 1.62 -9.56 -13.13
N GLY A 110 2.23 -10.56 -12.54
CA GLY A 110 3.65 -10.90 -12.63
C GLY A 110 4.50 -10.08 -11.66
N GLU A 111 5.11 -10.73 -10.68
CA GLU A 111 5.82 -10.12 -9.56
C GLU A 111 6.81 -9.01 -9.99
N ARG A 112 7.71 -9.32 -10.94
CA ARG A 112 8.69 -8.35 -11.45
C ARG A 112 8.02 -7.12 -12.07
N ASN A 113 6.94 -7.31 -12.82
CA ASN A 113 6.20 -6.22 -13.45
C ASN A 113 5.46 -5.39 -12.41
N PHE A 114 4.85 -6.05 -11.41
CA PHE A 114 4.19 -5.39 -10.30
C PHE A 114 5.15 -4.49 -9.52
N ILE A 115 6.29 -5.02 -9.09
CA ILE A 115 7.28 -4.28 -8.31
C ILE A 115 7.89 -3.14 -9.15
N ARG A 116 8.20 -3.40 -10.43
CA ARG A 116 8.67 -2.35 -11.33
C ARG A 116 7.64 -1.23 -11.46
N LYS A 117 6.35 -1.59 -11.54
CA LYS A 117 5.26 -0.62 -11.60
C LYS A 117 5.12 0.16 -10.30
N CYS A 118 5.21 -0.49 -9.16
CA CYS A 118 5.25 0.17 -7.84
C CYS A 118 6.34 1.24 -7.79
N LYS A 119 7.57 0.89 -8.20
CA LYS A 119 8.69 1.84 -8.28
C LYS A 119 8.38 3.03 -9.19
N GLN A 120 7.85 2.77 -10.39
CA GLN A 120 7.51 3.82 -11.37
C GLN A 120 6.49 4.83 -10.87
N VAL A 121 5.54 4.40 -10.05
CA VAL A 121 4.48 5.27 -9.54
C VAL A 121 4.79 5.88 -8.17
N GLY A 122 5.90 5.48 -7.54
CA GLY A 122 6.37 6.04 -6.27
C GLY A 122 5.75 5.37 -5.04
N VAL A 123 5.41 4.08 -5.10
CA VAL A 123 5.06 3.28 -3.92
C VAL A 123 6.28 3.16 -3.01
N ASP A 124 6.13 3.39 -1.72
CA ASP A 124 7.20 3.37 -0.73
C ASP A 124 7.29 2.03 0.02
N GLY A 125 6.23 1.24 0.03
CA GLY A 125 6.17 -0.04 0.74
C GLY A 125 5.10 -0.98 0.20
N LEU A 126 5.22 -2.27 0.56
CA LEU A 126 4.23 -3.31 0.25
C LEU A 126 3.90 -4.11 1.51
N ILE A 127 2.63 -4.41 1.70
CA ILE A 127 2.14 -5.39 2.66
C ILE A 127 1.36 -6.44 1.87
N ILE A 128 1.87 -7.67 1.85
CA ILE A 128 1.21 -8.81 1.19
C ILE A 128 0.72 -9.75 2.29
N VAL A 129 -0.59 -9.76 2.48
CA VAL A 129 -1.26 -10.32 3.65
C VAL A 129 -1.11 -11.83 3.76
N ASP A 130 -1.14 -12.53 2.62
CA ASP A 130 -1.19 -13.99 2.50
C ASP A 130 0.12 -14.61 1.99
N LEU A 131 1.24 -13.91 2.12
CA LEU A 131 2.56 -14.42 1.75
C LEU A 131 3.49 -14.46 2.97
N PRO A 132 3.42 -15.53 3.79
CA PRO A 132 4.21 -15.64 5.01
C PRO A 132 5.69 -15.94 4.73
N PHE A 133 6.51 -15.83 5.77
CA PHE A 133 7.88 -16.34 5.77
C PHE A 133 7.84 -17.87 6.03
N PRO A 134 8.64 -18.72 5.35
CA PRO A 134 9.76 -18.36 4.45
C PRO A 134 9.39 -18.22 2.96
N GLU A 135 8.14 -18.41 2.57
CA GLU A 135 7.66 -18.42 1.18
C GLU A 135 7.88 -17.07 0.50
N ASN A 136 7.93 -16.00 1.27
CA ASN A 136 8.15 -14.64 0.77
C ASN A 136 9.61 -14.30 0.43
N LYS A 137 10.58 -15.20 0.66
CA LYS A 137 12.03 -14.89 0.53
C LYS A 137 12.41 -14.34 -0.84
N GLU A 138 11.98 -14.98 -1.91
CA GLU A 138 12.31 -14.55 -3.26
C GLU A 138 11.61 -13.24 -3.60
N PHE A 139 10.34 -13.12 -3.26
CA PHE A 139 9.57 -11.89 -3.44
C PHE A 139 10.18 -10.73 -2.66
N SER A 140 10.55 -10.96 -1.39
CA SER A 140 11.22 -9.96 -0.56
C SER A 140 12.54 -9.50 -1.13
N ARG A 141 13.39 -10.43 -1.63
CA ARG A 141 14.64 -10.09 -2.33
C ARG A 141 14.40 -9.23 -3.56
N LEU A 142 13.36 -9.57 -4.32
CA LEU A 142 12.97 -8.80 -5.49
C LEU A 142 12.50 -7.39 -5.11
N CYS A 143 11.71 -7.25 -4.05
CA CYS A 143 11.30 -5.97 -3.50
C CYS A 143 12.50 -5.13 -3.07
N LEU A 144 13.40 -5.67 -2.27
CA LEU A 144 14.62 -4.99 -1.82
C LEU A 144 15.50 -4.51 -2.98
N SER A 145 15.63 -5.34 -4.03
CA SER A 145 16.46 -5.01 -5.20
C SER A 145 15.88 -3.87 -6.05
N LEU A 146 14.57 -3.73 -6.09
CA LEU A 146 13.89 -2.79 -6.99
C LEU A 146 13.32 -1.55 -6.30
N ILE A 147 12.90 -1.64 -5.04
CA ILE A 147 12.17 -0.55 -4.38
C ILE A 147 12.81 -0.09 -3.06
N HIS A 148 13.81 -0.75 -2.54
CA HIS A 148 14.37 -0.53 -1.18
C HIS A 148 13.31 -0.68 -0.08
N ILE A 149 12.33 -1.56 -0.27
CA ILE A 149 11.23 -1.78 0.66
C ILE A 149 11.61 -2.82 1.70
N SER A 150 11.36 -2.37 2.81
CA SER A 150 10.98 -2.83 4.16
C SER A 150 10.96 -4.34 4.42
N GLU A 151 11.30 -4.61 5.66
CA GLU A 151 11.29 -5.90 6.31
C GLU A 151 9.95 -6.63 6.21
N PRO A 152 9.97 -7.97 6.10
CA PRO A 152 8.76 -8.76 6.25
C PRO A 152 8.17 -8.49 7.63
N THR A 153 6.88 -8.26 7.69
CA THR A 153 6.15 -8.15 8.95
C THR A 153 6.34 -9.47 9.71
N ARG A 154 7.17 -9.48 10.73
CA ARG A 154 7.14 -10.55 11.73
C ARG A 154 5.82 -10.39 12.47
N LEU A 155 4.89 -11.30 12.25
CA LEU A 155 3.82 -11.51 13.21
C LEU A 155 4.51 -11.87 14.52
N ALA A 156 4.38 -11.03 15.53
CA ALA A 156 4.80 -11.36 16.88
C ALA A 156 3.96 -12.57 17.32
N THR A 157 4.61 -13.69 17.51
CA THR A 157 4.07 -14.85 18.22
C THR A 157 4.07 -14.57 19.70
#